data_8ee1e4f2614962645b44017d6af60695
#
_entry.id   8ee1e4f2614962645b44017d6af60695
#
_cell.length_a   1.000
_cell.length_b   1.000
_cell.length_c   1.000
_cell.angle_alpha   90.00
_cell.angle_beta   90.00
_cell.angle_gamma   90.00
#
_symmetry.space_group_name_H-M   'P 1'
#
loop_
_entity.id
_entity.type
_entity.pdbx_description
1 polymer ?
#
loop_
_entity_poly.entity_id
_entity_poly.type
_entity_poly.pdbx_seq_one_letter_code
_entity_poly.pdbx_strand_id
1 'polypeptide(L)'
;IMGENPAMSDPDLNHARHALASLQHLVVQDIFLTETAWLADVVLPASAWPEKTGTVSNTDRMVQLGQQALMPPGEARADLWIIQRMAERLGLDWSYENDSYSRLTDKRQSPVSSENYHGVAAVYDEMRRAMHGAIAGITWDRLQRESSVTYPCLSEDDPGQPIVFTDGVPTKNGKVQLVPADIIPPDERPDADYPMVLITGRQLEHWHTGAMTRRASVLDALEPAPTVSMHGDDLARLGLQPGGCARVQSRRGEVELMVRRDDGTPPGSVFIPFAYREAAANLLTNAALDPFGKIPEFKYCAVRVAPV
;
A
#
# COMPACT_ATOMS: atom_id res chain seq x y z
N ILE A 1 3.70 9.65 -9.92
CA ILE A 1 3.37 8.53 -9.02
C ILE A 1 4.46 8.47 -7.95
N MET A 2 4.10 8.30 -6.67
CA MET A 2 5.05 8.27 -5.55
C MET A 2 4.76 7.06 -4.67
N GLY A 3 5.73 6.13 -4.57
CA GLY A 3 5.67 4.97 -3.67
C GLY A 3 4.52 4.01 -3.92
N GLU A 4 3.98 3.99 -5.13
CA GLU A 4 2.87 3.15 -5.54
C GLU A 4 3.19 2.38 -6.82
N ASN A 5 2.62 1.18 -6.95
CA ASN A 5 2.88 0.29 -8.09
C ASN A 5 1.59 -0.08 -8.85
N PRO A 6 0.85 0.90 -9.44
CA PRO A 6 -0.42 0.66 -10.11
C PRO A 6 -0.31 -0.32 -11.29
N ALA A 7 0.84 -0.43 -11.96
CA ALA A 7 1.06 -1.44 -13.00
C ALA A 7 1.05 -2.90 -12.47
N MET A 8 0.85 -3.09 -11.14
CA MET A 8 0.64 -4.38 -10.47
C MET A 8 -0.59 -4.37 -9.55
N SER A 9 -0.88 -3.23 -8.90
CA SER A 9 -1.92 -3.17 -7.87
C SER A 9 -3.30 -2.84 -8.40
N ASP A 10 -3.42 -2.21 -9.56
CA ASP A 10 -4.72 -1.82 -10.09
C ASP A 10 -5.49 -3.01 -10.70
N PRO A 11 -6.82 -3.01 -10.62
CA PRO A 11 -7.65 -4.01 -11.27
C PRO A 11 -7.61 -3.85 -12.79
N ASP A 12 -8.05 -4.88 -13.52
CA ASP A 12 -7.99 -4.88 -15.00
C ASP A 12 -6.60 -4.39 -15.48
N LEU A 13 -5.59 -5.12 -15.09
CA LEU A 13 -4.20 -4.68 -15.17
C LEU A 13 -3.74 -4.40 -16.61
N ASN A 14 -4.33 -5.07 -17.61
CA ASN A 14 -4.05 -4.77 -19.00
C ASN A 14 -4.47 -3.33 -19.36
N HIS A 15 -5.67 -2.92 -18.91
CA HIS A 15 -6.15 -1.56 -19.09
C HIS A 15 -5.30 -0.54 -18.33
N ALA A 16 -4.97 -0.81 -17.07
CA ALA A 16 -4.15 0.07 -16.24
C ALA A 16 -2.75 0.29 -16.84
N ARG A 17 -2.09 -0.77 -17.29
CA ARG A 17 -0.78 -0.69 -17.96
C ARG A 17 -0.85 0.08 -19.27
N HIS A 18 -1.90 -0.16 -20.06
CA HIS A 18 -2.12 0.61 -21.30
C HIS A 18 -2.35 2.10 -21.02
N ALA A 19 -3.15 2.43 -20.02
CA ALA A 19 -3.38 3.81 -19.62
C ALA A 19 -2.09 4.50 -19.16
N LEU A 20 -1.27 3.86 -18.34
CA LEU A 20 0.03 4.37 -17.92
C LEU A 20 0.99 4.60 -19.12
N ALA A 21 1.06 3.62 -20.02
CA ALA A 21 1.91 3.72 -21.21
C ALA A 21 1.43 4.77 -22.24
N SER A 22 0.18 5.21 -22.13
CA SER A 22 -0.41 6.24 -23.01
C SER A 22 -0.20 7.68 -22.50
N LEU A 23 0.38 7.85 -21.32
CA LEU A 23 0.66 9.18 -20.77
C LEU A 23 1.72 9.89 -21.60
N GLN A 24 1.56 11.21 -21.79
CA GLN A 24 2.56 12.02 -22.47
C GLN A 24 3.85 12.15 -21.66
N HIS A 25 3.75 12.08 -20.34
CA HIS A 25 4.88 12.15 -19.44
C HIS A 25 4.53 11.50 -18.11
N LEU A 26 5.31 10.51 -17.70
CA LEU A 26 5.15 9.79 -16.45
C LEU A 26 6.43 9.91 -15.61
N VAL A 27 6.29 10.48 -14.43
CA VAL A 27 7.36 10.52 -13.42
C VAL A 27 7.01 9.56 -12.29
N VAL A 28 7.94 8.68 -11.95
CA VAL A 28 7.79 7.74 -10.84
C VAL A 28 8.90 7.96 -9.82
N GLN A 29 8.49 8.15 -8.56
CA GLN A 29 9.38 8.24 -7.42
C GLN A 29 9.18 6.98 -6.56
N ASP A 30 10.19 6.14 -6.46
CA ASP A 30 10.08 4.88 -5.74
C ASP A 30 11.47 4.43 -5.22
N ILE A 31 11.47 3.49 -4.28
CA ILE A 31 12.67 2.90 -3.70
C ILE A 31 13.23 1.75 -4.54
N PHE A 32 12.43 1.19 -5.45
CA PHE A 32 12.81 0.15 -6.39
C PHE A 32 12.33 0.47 -7.81
N LEU A 33 12.99 -0.11 -8.80
CA LEU A 33 12.52 -0.10 -10.17
C LEU A 33 11.38 -1.13 -10.30
N THR A 34 10.16 -0.66 -10.02
CA THR A 34 8.92 -1.42 -10.04
C THR A 34 8.35 -1.55 -11.46
N GLU A 35 7.31 -2.35 -11.65
CA GLU A 35 6.61 -2.49 -12.93
C GLU A 35 6.07 -1.14 -13.44
N THR A 36 5.64 -0.28 -12.51
CA THR A 36 5.22 1.10 -12.83
C THR A 36 6.41 1.97 -13.23
N ALA A 37 7.53 1.85 -12.51
CA ALA A 37 8.74 2.59 -12.82
C ALA A 37 9.34 2.22 -14.19
N TRP A 38 9.13 0.99 -14.66
CA TRP A 38 9.52 0.56 -16.02
C TRP A 38 8.74 1.26 -17.13
N LEU A 39 7.56 1.81 -16.84
CA LEU A 39 6.76 2.58 -17.80
C LEU A 39 7.06 4.07 -17.77
N ALA A 40 7.87 4.55 -16.82
CA ALA A 40 8.11 5.96 -16.59
C ALA A 40 9.12 6.56 -17.58
N ASP A 41 8.89 7.83 -17.96
CA ASP A 41 9.87 8.65 -18.68
C ASP A 41 11.00 9.11 -17.76
N VAL A 42 10.68 9.34 -16.48
CA VAL A 42 11.64 9.74 -15.46
C VAL A 42 11.42 8.94 -14.18
N VAL A 43 12.50 8.35 -13.66
CA VAL A 43 12.51 7.67 -12.37
C VAL A 43 13.36 8.47 -11.38
N LEU A 44 12.77 8.82 -10.24
CA LEU A 44 13.43 9.52 -9.14
C LEU A 44 13.66 8.53 -8.00
N PRO A 45 14.91 8.15 -7.71
CA PRO A 45 15.19 7.19 -6.64
C PRO A 45 14.91 7.81 -5.28
N ALA A 46 14.00 7.19 -4.53
CA ALA A 46 13.58 7.61 -3.20
C ALA A 46 14.24 6.77 -2.12
N SER A 47 14.32 7.32 -0.90
CA SER A 47 14.83 6.61 0.27
C SER A 47 13.73 5.76 0.92
N ALA A 48 14.12 4.59 1.44
CA ALA A 48 13.26 3.74 2.24
C ALA A 48 13.02 4.34 3.64
N TRP A 49 12.05 3.78 4.37
CA TRP A 49 11.70 4.29 5.71
C TRP A 49 12.85 4.25 6.74
N PRO A 50 13.80 3.28 6.77
CA PRO A 50 14.93 3.32 7.69
C PRO A 50 16.04 4.30 7.24
N GLU A 51 15.93 4.86 6.05
CA GLU A 51 16.91 5.76 5.44
C GLU A 51 16.50 7.24 5.57
N LYS A 52 15.44 7.53 6.30
CA LYS A 52 14.93 8.90 6.53
C LYS A 52 14.29 9.03 7.92
N THR A 53 14.22 10.28 8.41
CA THR A 53 13.47 10.62 9.62
C THR A 53 12.08 11.12 9.23
N GLY A 54 11.06 10.75 10.00
CA GLY A 54 9.69 11.20 9.77
C GLY A 54 8.70 10.55 10.72
N THR A 55 7.45 10.93 10.63
CA THR A 55 6.38 10.31 11.42
C THR A 55 5.60 9.32 10.59
N VAL A 56 5.13 8.26 11.24
CA VAL A 56 4.18 7.30 10.69
C VAL A 56 2.99 7.17 11.63
N SER A 57 1.80 6.96 11.06
CA SER A 57 0.59 6.71 11.84
C SER A 57 0.07 5.32 11.52
N ASN A 58 -0.20 4.54 12.55
CA ASN A 58 -0.78 3.21 12.42
C ASN A 58 -2.32 3.27 12.31
N THR A 59 -2.91 2.17 11.90
CA THR A 59 -4.38 2.01 11.87
C THR A 59 -5.02 2.13 13.26
N ASP A 60 -4.29 1.79 14.32
CA ASP A 60 -4.70 1.98 15.73
C ASP A 60 -4.54 3.42 16.22
N ARG A 61 -4.24 4.36 15.32
CA ARG A 61 -4.09 5.80 15.58
C ARG A 61 -2.83 6.17 16.39
N MET A 62 -1.86 5.29 16.50
CA MET A 62 -0.58 5.62 17.10
C MET A 62 0.28 6.39 16.10
N VAL A 63 0.68 7.61 16.47
CA VAL A 63 1.67 8.42 15.75
C VAL A 63 3.05 8.11 16.33
N GLN A 64 3.97 7.71 15.48
CA GLN A 64 5.32 7.30 15.87
C GLN A 64 6.37 8.13 15.15
N LEU A 65 7.48 8.41 15.84
CA LEU A 65 8.66 9.02 15.25
C LEU A 65 9.62 7.93 14.80
N GLY A 66 9.81 7.81 13.48
CA GLY A 66 10.89 7.03 12.90
C GLY A 66 12.14 7.87 12.74
N GLN A 67 13.29 7.38 13.22
CA GLN A 67 14.58 8.03 13.04
C GLN A 67 15.39 7.31 11.96
N GLN A 68 16.16 8.06 11.19
CA GLN A 68 17.07 7.49 10.21
C GLN A 68 18.09 6.57 10.88
N ALA A 69 18.18 5.34 10.42
CA ALA A 69 19.13 4.33 10.88
C ALA A 69 20.19 3.98 9.83
N LEU A 70 19.89 4.17 8.55
CA LEU A 70 20.75 3.81 7.42
C LEU A 70 20.94 5.00 6.47
N MET A 71 22.04 4.98 5.72
CA MET A 71 22.27 5.90 4.63
C MET A 71 21.47 5.48 3.40
N PRO A 72 20.80 6.44 2.71
CA PRO A 72 20.22 6.14 1.40
C PRO A 72 21.29 5.63 0.42
N PRO A 73 21.02 4.58 -0.35
CA PRO A 73 21.99 4.05 -1.30
C PRO A 73 22.09 4.92 -2.55
N GLY A 74 23.30 5.06 -3.10
CA GLY A 74 23.52 5.72 -4.39
C GLY A 74 23.00 7.16 -4.44
N GLU A 75 22.14 7.43 -5.41
CA GLU A 75 21.52 8.74 -5.61
C GLU A 75 20.13 8.88 -4.98
N ALA A 76 19.69 7.90 -4.18
CA ALA A 76 18.40 7.97 -3.50
C ALA A 76 18.34 9.18 -2.55
N ARG A 77 17.20 9.83 -2.52
CA ARG A 77 16.93 11.02 -1.70
C ARG A 77 15.61 10.86 -0.94
N ALA A 78 15.47 11.55 0.19
CA ALA A 78 14.22 11.58 0.93
C ALA A 78 13.10 12.21 0.07
N ASP A 79 11.87 11.68 0.17
CA ASP A 79 10.73 12.17 -0.59
C ASP A 79 10.51 13.68 -0.40
N LEU A 80 10.64 14.17 0.84
CA LEU A 80 10.51 15.59 1.14
C LEU A 80 11.55 16.43 0.37
N TRP A 81 12.81 15.99 0.29
CA TRP A 81 13.85 16.68 -0.48
C TRP A 81 13.49 16.75 -1.97
N ILE A 82 13.00 15.63 -2.54
CA ILE A 82 12.60 15.58 -3.96
C ILE A 82 11.46 16.58 -4.22
N ILE A 83 10.44 16.58 -3.34
CA ILE A 83 9.30 17.50 -3.44
C ILE A 83 9.76 18.96 -3.34
N GLN A 84 10.63 19.28 -2.39
CA GLN A 84 11.18 20.63 -2.22
C GLN A 84 11.96 21.09 -3.48
N ARG A 85 12.78 20.21 -4.05
CA ARG A 85 13.51 20.53 -5.30
C ARG A 85 12.58 20.75 -6.49
N MET A 86 11.45 20.04 -6.56
CA MET A 86 10.42 20.30 -7.57
C MET A 86 9.74 21.66 -7.30
N ALA A 87 9.35 21.93 -6.06
CA ALA A 87 8.71 23.18 -5.68
C ALA A 87 9.59 24.41 -6.03
N GLU A 88 10.87 24.36 -5.70
CA GLU A 88 11.83 25.43 -6.05
C GLU A 88 11.90 25.69 -7.55
N ARG A 89 11.93 24.62 -8.38
CA ARG A 89 11.94 24.76 -9.85
C ARG A 89 10.64 25.31 -10.42
N LEU A 90 9.54 25.18 -9.68
CA LEU A 90 8.25 25.78 -9.98
C LEU A 90 8.11 27.20 -9.43
N GLY A 91 9.15 27.74 -8.78
CA GLY A 91 9.15 29.09 -8.19
C GLY A 91 8.39 29.17 -6.86
N LEU A 92 8.17 28.05 -6.17
CA LEU A 92 7.56 28.01 -4.85
C LEU A 92 8.64 28.04 -3.78
N ASP A 93 8.43 28.84 -2.72
CA ASP A 93 9.34 28.89 -1.56
C ASP A 93 8.89 27.87 -0.52
N TRP A 94 9.45 26.67 -0.57
CA TRP A 94 9.24 25.57 0.38
C TRP A 94 10.56 25.13 1.01
N SER A 95 11.47 26.06 1.23
CA SER A 95 12.83 25.72 1.70
C SER A 95 12.87 25.22 3.15
N TYR A 96 11.96 25.68 4.02
CA TYR A 96 11.97 25.42 5.48
C TYR A 96 13.35 25.62 6.17
N GLU A 97 14.32 26.22 5.45
CA GLU A 97 15.72 26.33 5.91
C GLU A 97 15.89 27.23 7.11
N ASN A 98 14.98 28.20 7.28
CA ASN A 98 15.02 29.20 8.34
C ASN A 98 14.19 28.87 9.57
N ASP A 99 13.59 27.68 9.63
CA ASP A 99 12.80 27.27 10.78
C ASP A 99 13.70 26.89 11.97
N SER A 100 13.34 27.36 13.15
CA SER A 100 14.04 27.05 14.41
C SER A 100 14.12 25.56 14.69
N TYR A 101 13.15 24.77 14.23
CA TYR A 101 13.13 23.32 14.34
C TYR A 101 14.14 22.63 13.40
N SER A 102 14.34 23.13 12.19
CA SER A 102 15.33 22.57 11.27
C SER A 102 16.74 22.67 11.84
N ARG A 103 17.05 23.77 12.54
CA ARG A 103 18.37 23.98 13.19
C ARG A 103 18.60 23.07 14.39
N LEU A 104 17.56 22.61 15.06
CA LEU A 104 17.67 21.73 16.23
C LEU A 104 17.78 20.26 15.83
N THR A 105 17.10 19.84 14.78
CA THR A 105 17.09 18.45 14.29
C THR A 105 18.35 18.10 13.52
N ASP A 106 18.88 19.02 12.70
CA ASP A 106 20.08 18.78 11.88
C ASP A 106 21.35 18.55 12.70
N LYS A 107 21.46 19.16 13.89
CA LYS A 107 22.68 19.08 14.70
C LYS A 107 22.80 17.84 15.57
N ARG A 108 21.72 17.11 15.81
CA ARG A 108 21.68 15.99 16.76
C ARG A 108 21.50 14.61 16.15
N GLN A 109 21.07 14.51 14.89
CA GLN A 109 20.54 13.25 14.37
C GLN A 109 21.28 12.64 13.19
N SER A 110 22.29 13.29 12.62
CA SER A 110 22.95 12.67 11.50
C SER A 110 24.40 13.09 11.35
N PRO A 111 25.36 12.13 11.27
CA PRO A 111 26.64 12.34 10.64
C PRO A 111 26.54 12.48 9.12
N VAL A 112 25.33 12.40 8.57
CA VAL A 112 25.00 12.47 7.16
C VAL A 112 24.69 13.90 6.77
N SER A 113 25.30 14.38 5.71
CA SER A 113 25.24 15.74 5.21
C SER A 113 23.87 16.42 5.41
N SER A 114 23.90 17.61 5.99
CA SER A 114 22.77 18.51 6.23
C SER A 114 21.87 18.80 5.01
N GLU A 115 22.26 18.34 3.83
CA GLU A 115 21.57 18.60 2.57
C GLU A 115 20.26 17.81 2.37
N ASN A 116 20.00 16.78 3.18
CA ASN A 116 18.88 15.84 2.92
C ASN A 116 17.65 16.00 3.82
N TYR A 117 17.68 16.84 4.88
CA TYR A 117 16.62 16.82 5.91
C TYR A 117 16.22 18.21 6.44
N HIS A 118 16.05 19.18 5.56
CA HIS A 118 15.54 20.47 6.00
C HIS A 118 14.01 20.40 6.18
N GLY A 119 13.55 20.73 7.37
CA GLY A 119 12.16 21.02 7.63
C GLY A 119 11.21 19.88 7.92
N VAL A 120 11.68 18.64 8.19
CA VAL A 120 10.78 17.52 8.53
C VAL A 120 9.89 17.84 9.73
N ALA A 121 10.47 18.39 10.79
CA ALA A 121 9.73 18.80 11.98
C ALA A 121 8.76 19.96 11.70
N ALA A 122 9.15 20.90 10.84
CA ALA A 122 8.30 22.03 10.45
C ALA A 122 7.10 21.58 9.61
N VAL A 123 7.31 20.67 8.65
CA VAL A 123 6.21 20.07 7.86
C VAL A 123 5.27 19.29 8.78
N TYR A 124 5.80 18.54 9.74
CA TYR A 124 4.99 17.86 10.74
C TYR A 124 4.18 18.84 11.59
N ASP A 125 4.79 19.94 12.05
CA ASP A 125 4.08 20.96 12.83
C ASP A 125 2.97 21.65 12.01
N GLU A 126 3.21 21.90 10.73
CA GLU A 126 2.16 22.43 9.84
C GLU A 126 0.99 21.43 9.71
N MET A 127 1.27 20.14 9.49
CA MET A 127 0.27 19.09 9.47
C MET A 127 -0.49 19.03 10.82
N ARG A 128 0.23 19.08 11.96
CA ARG A 128 -0.34 19.07 13.29
C ARG A 128 -1.31 20.23 13.50
N ARG A 129 -0.97 21.46 13.05
CA ARG A 129 -1.85 22.63 13.11
C ARG A 129 -3.09 22.46 12.24
N ALA A 130 -2.96 21.87 11.06
CA ALA A 130 -4.09 21.56 10.19
C ALA A 130 -5.01 20.50 10.80
N MET A 131 -4.45 19.55 11.56
CA MET A 131 -5.17 18.47 12.24
C MET A 131 -5.39 18.74 13.73
N HIS A 132 -5.54 20.01 14.14
CA HIS A 132 -5.58 20.42 15.55
C HIS A 132 -6.67 19.70 16.39
N GLY A 133 -7.77 19.26 15.79
CA GLY A 133 -8.82 18.47 16.45
C GLY A 133 -8.46 17.01 16.75
N ALA A 134 -7.29 16.56 16.30
CA ALA A 134 -6.84 15.18 16.48
C ALA A 134 -5.47 15.07 17.16
N ILE A 135 -4.47 15.82 16.69
CA ILE A 135 -3.06 15.64 17.07
C ILE A 135 -2.40 16.92 17.63
N ALA A 136 -3.17 17.90 18.09
CA ALA A 136 -2.63 19.16 18.60
C ALA A 136 -1.58 18.98 19.71
N GLY A 137 -1.79 18.02 20.60
CA GLY A 137 -0.88 17.70 21.72
C GLY A 137 0.28 16.77 21.36
N ILE A 138 0.36 16.29 20.12
CA ILE A 138 1.44 15.42 19.67
C ILE A 138 2.51 16.29 19.01
N THR A 139 3.29 17.00 19.79
CA THR A 139 4.36 17.85 19.28
C THR A 139 5.56 17.02 18.84
N TRP A 140 6.42 17.58 17.97
CA TRP A 140 7.66 16.93 17.57
C TRP A 140 8.57 16.64 18.77
N ASP A 141 8.70 17.59 19.69
CA ASP A 141 9.49 17.43 20.92
C ASP A 141 8.93 16.32 21.81
N ARG A 142 7.60 16.19 21.88
CA ARG A 142 6.97 15.09 22.60
C ARG A 142 7.28 13.74 21.95
N LEU A 143 7.20 13.62 20.66
CA LEU A 143 7.57 12.40 19.94
C LEU A 143 9.05 12.04 20.08
N GLN A 144 9.93 13.02 20.23
CA GLN A 144 11.34 12.78 20.53
C GLN A 144 11.55 12.20 21.94
N ARG A 145 10.71 12.56 22.92
CA ARG A 145 10.79 12.04 24.30
C ARG A 145 10.07 10.69 24.45
N GLU A 146 8.89 10.56 23.89
CA GLU A 146 7.97 9.44 24.12
C GLU A 146 7.96 8.40 23.00
N SER A 147 8.56 8.72 21.84
CA SER A 147 8.63 7.92 20.61
C SER A 147 7.28 7.72 19.92
N SER A 148 6.17 7.63 20.66
CA SER A 148 4.83 7.42 20.10
C SER A 148 3.73 7.96 21.01
N VAL A 149 2.63 8.44 20.40
CA VAL A 149 1.43 8.89 21.12
C VAL A 149 0.19 8.53 20.27
N THR A 150 -0.86 8.05 20.93
CA THR A 150 -2.13 7.69 20.24
C THR A 150 -3.09 8.88 20.23
N TYR A 151 -3.65 9.20 19.07
CA TYR A 151 -4.66 10.25 18.95
C TYR A 151 -6.12 9.70 19.05
N PRO A 152 -7.12 10.54 19.43
CA PRO A 152 -7.05 11.99 19.71
C PRO A 152 -6.18 12.34 20.91
N CYS A 153 -5.43 13.46 20.76
CA CYS A 153 -4.57 14.03 21.78
C CYS A 153 -4.52 15.55 21.55
N LEU A 154 -5.20 16.32 22.40
CA LEU A 154 -5.48 17.73 22.13
C LEU A 154 -4.52 18.71 22.83
N SER A 155 -3.79 18.25 23.85
CA SER A 155 -2.76 19.03 24.55
C SER A 155 -1.53 18.16 24.85
N GLU A 156 -0.41 18.79 25.18
CA GLU A 156 0.83 18.06 25.52
C GLU A 156 0.68 17.19 26.79
N ASP A 157 -0.19 17.58 27.72
CA ASP A 157 -0.49 16.82 28.93
C ASP A 157 -1.55 15.74 28.75
N ASP A 158 -2.21 15.69 27.58
CA ASP A 158 -3.20 14.69 27.25
C ASP A 158 -2.49 13.35 26.96
N PRO A 159 -2.80 12.25 27.68
CA PRO A 159 -2.16 10.95 27.44
C PRO A 159 -2.51 10.33 26.09
N GLY A 160 -3.47 10.90 25.37
CA GLY A 160 -4.07 10.31 24.17
C GLY A 160 -5.15 9.28 24.50
N GLN A 161 -5.86 8.83 23.47
CA GLN A 161 -7.01 7.93 23.63
C GLN A 161 -6.80 6.60 22.91
N PRO A 162 -6.26 5.57 23.57
CA PRO A 162 -6.11 4.24 22.95
C PRO A 162 -7.46 3.61 22.57
N ILE A 163 -8.52 3.92 23.32
CA ILE A 163 -9.91 3.50 23.01
C ILE A 163 -10.76 4.75 22.85
N VAL A 164 -11.43 4.90 21.69
CA VAL A 164 -12.31 6.04 21.41
C VAL A 164 -13.74 5.78 21.90
N PHE A 165 -14.48 6.88 22.09
CA PHE A 165 -15.90 6.86 22.47
C PHE A 165 -16.18 6.33 23.89
N THR A 166 -15.18 6.28 24.77
CA THR A 166 -15.35 5.90 26.19
C THR A 166 -16.25 6.88 26.95
N ASP A 167 -16.13 8.17 26.61
CA ASP A 167 -16.85 9.26 27.28
C ASP A 167 -18.12 9.69 26.52
N GLY A 168 -18.48 8.96 25.47
CA GLY A 168 -19.64 9.22 24.65
C GLY A 168 -19.36 9.28 23.15
N VAL A 169 -20.40 9.43 22.36
CA VAL A 169 -20.33 9.49 20.89
C VAL A 169 -20.40 10.96 20.44
N PRO A 170 -19.48 11.44 19.57
CA PRO A 170 -19.42 12.84 19.14
C PRO A 170 -20.49 13.19 18.10
N THR A 171 -21.75 12.88 18.40
CA THR A 171 -22.93 13.25 17.62
C THR A 171 -23.75 14.29 18.37
N LYS A 172 -24.60 15.05 17.69
CA LYS A 172 -25.41 16.11 18.31
C LYS A 172 -26.29 15.61 19.48
N ASN A 173 -26.70 14.36 19.46
CA ASN A 173 -27.57 13.75 20.47
C ASN A 173 -26.83 12.71 21.34
N GLY A 174 -25.51 12.58 21.21
CA GLY A 174 -24.68 11.62 21.97
C GLY A 174 -24.95 10.14 21.64
N LYS A 175 -25.69 9.83 20.58
CA LYS A 175 -26.05 8.46 20.20
C LYS A 175 -25.38 8.04 18.91
N VAL A 176 -25.01 6.77 18.82
CA VAL A 176 -24.57 6.15 17.55
C VAL A 176 -25.71 6.23 16.52
N GLN A 177 -25.37 6.64 15.31
CA GLN A 177 -26.29 6.62 14.19
C GLN A 177 -26.20 5.26 13.49
N LEU A 178 -27.30 4.52 13.52
CA LEU A 178 -27.42 3.28 12.78
C LEU A 178 -27.97 3.59 11.38
N VAL A 179 -27.24 3.17 10.36
CA VAL A 179 -27.62 3.34 8.96
C VAL A 179 -27.95 1.95 8.41
N PRO A 180 -29.21 1.70 7.98
CA PRO A 180 -29.55 0.45 7.31
C PRO A 180 -28.83 0.39 5.96
N ALA A 181 -28.32 -0.78 5.61
CA ALA A 181 -27.66 -1.02 4.33
C ALA A 181 -28.09 -2.39 3.78
N ASP A 182 -28.40 -2.42 2.50
CA ASP A 182 -28.65 -3.66 1.77
C ASP A 182 -27.32 -4.24 1.28
N ILE A 183 -27.24 -5.57 1.20
CA ILE A 183 -26.11 -6.26 0.60
C ILE A 183 -26.24 -6.13 -0.93
N ILE A 184 -25.35 -5.36 -1.53
CA ILE A 184 -25.26 -5.25 -2.98
C ILE A 184 -24.44 -6.44 -3.48
N PRO A 185 -24.94 -7.22 -4.46
CA PRO A 185 -24.17 -8.31 -5.03
C PRO A 185 -22.97 -7.80 -5.83
N PRO A 186 -21.92 -8.65 -6.01
CA PRO A 186 -20.78 -8.28 -6.85
C PRO A 186 -21.21 -8.02 -8.30
N ASP A 187 -20.48 -7.13 -8.98
CA ASP A 187 -20.76 -6.74 -10.37
C ASP A 187 -20.59 -7.90 -11.36
N GLU A 188 -19.64 -8.79 -11.07
CA GLU A 188 -19.38 -9.96 -11.88
C GLU A 188 -19.64 -11.25 -11.09
N ARG A 189 -20.58 -12.06 -11.55
CA ARG A 189 -20.91 -13.35 -10.93
C ARG A 189 -20.45 -14.51 -11.81
N PRO A 190 -20.15 -15.68 -11.20
CA PRO A 190 -19.93 -16.90 -11.94
C PRO A 190 -21.10 -17.24 -12.86
N ASP A 191 -20.78 -17.81 -14.02
CA ASP A 191 -21.71 -18.33 -15.01
C ASP A 191 -21.19 -19.64 -15.64
N ALA A 192 -21.81 -20.11 -16.71
CA ALA A 192 -21.43 -21.36 -17.38
C ALA A 192 -20.02 -21.32 -17.99
N ASP A 193 -19.56 -20.15 -18.46
CA ASP A 193 -18.24 -19.97 -19.08
C ASP A 193 -17.13 -19.76 -18.07
N TYR A 194 -17.46 -19.10 -16.94
CA TYR A 194 -16.55 -18.77 -15.83
C TYR A 194 -17.18 -19.20 -14.49
N PRO A 195 -17.17 -20.51 -14.19
CA PRO A 195 -18.00 -21.08 -13.13
C PRO A 195 -17.44 -20.94 -11.71
N MET A 196 -16.25 -20.40 -11.53
CA MET A 196 -15.58 -20.29 -10.24
C MET A 196 -15.37 -18.84 -9.82
N VAL A 197 -15.27 -18.62 -8.50
CA VAL A 197 -14.96 -17.31 -7.92
C VAL A 197 -13.46 -17.20 -7.70
N LEU A 198 -12.84 -16.16 -8.24
CA LEU A 198 -11.48 -15.75 -7.90
C LEU A 198 -11.52 -14.84 -6.68
N ILE A 199 -10.73 -15.18 -5.66
CA ILE A 199 -10.40 -14.36 -4.51
C ILE A 199 -8.92 -14.01 -4.60
N THR A 200 -8.56 -12.73 -4.69
CA THR A 200 -7.17 -12.30 -4.60
C THR A 200 -6.84 -11.91 -3.18
N GLY A 201 -5.59 -12.08 -2.77
CA GLY A 201 -5.21 -11.79 -1.39
C GLY A 201 -3.72 -11.63 -1.16
N ARG A 202 -3.40 -11.43 0.12
CA ARG A 202 -2.02 -11.39 0.61
C ARG A 202 -1.53 -12.80 0.91
N GLN A 203 -0.23 -12.95 0.84
CA GLN A 203 0.51 -14.10 1.34
C GLN A 203 1.40 -13.64 2.49
N LEU A 204 1.63 -14.47 3.49
CA LEU A 204 2.32 -14.07 4.70
C LEU A 204 3.74 -13.56 4.43
N GLU A 205 4.46 -14.24 3.56
CA GLU A 205 5.87 -13.98 3.22
C GLU A 205 6.05 -12.76 2.32
N HIS A 206 4.99 -12.35 1.62
CA HIS A 206 5.08 -11.27 0.63
C HIS A 206 4.15 -10.09 0.93
N TRP A 207 4.75 -8.90 0.94
CA TRP A 207 4.02 -7.65 1.16
C TRP A 207 3.47 -7.09 -0.16
N HIS A 208 2.14 -6.96 -0.24
CA HIS A 208 1.42 -6.38 -1.38
C HIS A 208 1.88 -6.94 -2.73
N THR A 209 2.38 -6.09 -3.63
CA THR A 209 2.85 -6.46 -4.99
C THR A 209 4.20 -7.21 -4.99
N GLY A 210 4.76 -7.48 -3.82
CA GLY A 210 6.06 -8.14 -3.69
C GLY A 210 7.26 -7.25 -4.05
N ALA A 211 7.05 -5.96 -4.33
CA ALA A 211 8.12 -5.05 -4.76
C ALA A 211 9.32 -5.01 -3.81
N MET A 212 9.10 -5.16 -2.51
CA MET A 212 10.17 -5.26 -1.51
C MET A 212 10.50 -6.72 -1.17
N THR A 213 9.51 -7.50 -0.76
CA THR A 213 9.70 -8.83 -0.16
C THR A 213 10.18 -9.89 -1.15
N ARG A 214 9.81 -9.79 -2.45
CA ARG A 214 10.35 -10.65 -3.51
C ARG A 214 11.83 -10.37 -3.83
N ARG A 215 12.39 -9.27 -3.29
CA ARG A 215 13.82 -8.95 -3.34
C ARG A 215 14.57 -9.34 -2.07
N ALA A 216 13.86 -9.80 -1.05
CA ALA A 216 14.43 -10.36 0.17
C ALA A 216 14.63 -11.87 -0.02
N SER A 217 15.89 -12.31 -0.19
CA SER A 217 16.24 -13.68 -0.58
C SER A 217 15.63 -14.76 0.32
N VAL A 218 15.52 -14.51 1.62
CA VAL A 218 14.92 -15.46 2.58
C VAL A 218 13.41 -15.59 2.34
N LEU A 219 12.70 -14.49 2.19
CA LEU A 219 11.24 -14.50 1.97
C LEU A 219 10.90 -15.09 0.59
N ASP A 220 11.67 -14.73 -0.42
CA ASP A 220 11.49 -15.27 -1.77
C ASP A 220 11.80 -16.78 -1.83
N ALA A 221 12.73 -17.27 -1.02
CA ALA A 221 13.04 -18.70 -0.94
C ALA A 221 11.94 -19.52 -0.22
N LEU A 222 11.17 -18.90 0.70
CA LEU A 222 10.05 -19.55 1.37
C LEU A 222 8.85 -19.75 0.44
N GLU A 223 8.51 -18.73 -0.35
CA GLU A 223 7.40 -18.75 -1.30
C GLU A 223 7.84 -18.17 -2.65
N PRO A 224 8.59 -18.96 -3.45
CA PRO A 224 9.27 -18.45 -4.65
C PRO A 224 8.38 -18.32 -5.87
N ALA A 225 7.22 -19.02 -5.91
CA ALA A 225 6.43 -19.18 -7.11
C ALA A 225 4.95 -18.82 -6.93
N PRO A 226 4.30 -18.27 -7.96
CA PRO A 226 2.87 -18.01 -7.92
C PRO A 226 2.06 -19.29 -7.83
N THR A 227 1.05 -19.30 -6.96
CA THR A 227 0.19 -20.45 -6.75
C THR A 227 -1.28 -20.10 -6.89
N VAL A 228 -2.09 -21.10 -7.31
CA VAL A 228 -3.55 -21.06 -7.18
C VAL A 228 -3.96 -22.10 -6.14
N SER A 229 -4.54 -21.64 -5.03
CA SER A 229 -5.08 -22.50 -3.97
C SER A 229 -6.52 -22.89 -4.28
N MET A 230 -6.84 -24.19 -4.12
CA MET A 230 -8.16 -24.76 -4.45
C MET A 230 -8.50 -25.89 -3.48
N HIS A 231 -9.81 -26.07 -3.25
CA HIS A 231 -10.33 -27.21 -2.50
C HIS A 231 -10.05 -28.55 -3.21
N GLY A 232 -9.81 -29.60 -2.43
CA GLY A 232 -9.51 -30.95 -2.96
C GLY A 232 -10.60 -31.49 -3.89
N ASP A 233 -11.89 -31.21 -3.64
CA ASP A 233 -13.00 -31.64 -4.48
C ASP A 233 -12.98 -30.95 -5.86
N ASP A 234 -12.60 -29.68 -5.91
CA ASP A 234 -12.46 -28.97 -7.18
C ASP A 234 -11.25 -29.46 -7.97
N LEU A 235 -10.14 -29.78 -7.29
CA LEU A 235 -9.00 -30.41 -7.94
C LEU A 235 -9.39 -31.75 -8.59
N ALA A 236 -10.11 -32.60 -7.86
CA ALA A 236 -10.59 -33.89 -8.38
C ALA A 236 -11.53 -33.69 -9.57
N ARG A 237 -12.49 -32.79 -9.47
CA ARG A 237 -13.45 -32.44 -10.53
C ARG A 237 -12.79 -31.96 -11.82
N LEU A 238 -11.71 -31.16 -11.67
CA LEU A 238 -10.99 -30.54 -12.80
C LEU A 238 -9.83 -31.41 -13.31
N GLY A 239 -9.55 -32.55 -12.69
CA GLY A 239 -8.41 -33.41 -13.02
C GLY A 239 -7.05 -32.81 -12.74
N LEU A 240 -6.99 -31.88 -11.79
CA LEU A 240 -5.76 -31.20 -11.38
C LEU A 240 -5.08 -31.95 -10.23
N GLN A 241 -3.74 -31.84 -10.17
CA GLN A 241 -2.95 -32.40 -9.10
C GLN A 241 -2.16 -31.30 -8.38
N PRO A 242 -2.02 -31.34 -7.05
CA PRO A 242 -1.11 -30.44 -6.33
C PRO A 242 0.32 -30.51 -6.91
N GLY A 243 0.95 -29.36 -7.10
CA GLY A 243 2.26 -29.24 -7.74
C GLY A 243 2.23 -29.23 -9.27
N GLY A 244 1.10 -29.56 -9.91
CA GLY A 244 0.89 -29.36 -11.34
C GLY A 244 0.66 -27.91 -11.71
N CYS A 245 0.52 -27.63 -13.01
CA CYS A 245 0.22 -26.29 -13.54
C CYS A 245 -1.26 -26.20 -13.94
N ALA A 246 -1.88 -25.08 -13.60
CA ALA A 246 -3.24 -24.75 -14.05
C ALA A 246 -3.26 -23.38 -14.70
N ARG A 247 -4.08 -23.24 -15.74
CA ARG A 247 -4.44 -21.96 -16.35
C ARG A 247 -5.70 -21.44 -15.70
N VAL A 248 -5.64 -20.24 -15.17
CA VAL A 248 -6.79 -19.50 -14.66
C VAL A 248 -7.09 -18.36 -15.62
N GLN A 249 -8.33 -18.30 -16.08
CA GLN A 249 -8.77 -17.32 -17.08
C GLN A 249 -10.02 -16.59 -16.62
N SER A 250 -10.05 -15.28 -16.85
CA SER A 250 -11.23 -14.42 -16.76
C SER A 250 -11.58 -13.82 -18.12
N ARG A 251 -12.56 -12.93 -18.17
CA ARG A 251 -12.91 -12.17 -19.38
C ARG A 251 -11.83 -11.17 -19.82
N ARG A 252 -10.85 -10.87 -18.97
CA ARG A 252 -9.82 -9.83 -19.16
C ARG A 252 -8.44 -10.39 -19.48
N GLY A 253 -8.16 -11.60 -19.03
CA GLY A 253 -6.86 -12.20 -19.26
C GLY A 253 -6.75 -13.60 -18.67
N GLU A 254 -5.54 -14.13 -18.72
CA GLU A 254 -5.21 -15.45 -18.19
C GLU A 254 -3.83 -15.44 -17.53
N VAL A 255 -3.64 -16.34 -16.57
CA VAL A 255 -2.36 -16.62 -15.91
C VAL A 255 -2.18 -18.11 -15.72
N GLU A 256 -0.92 -18.57 -15.71
CA GLU A 256 -0.56 -19.94 -15.39
C GLU A 256 0.13 -19.99 -14.03
N LEU A 257 -0.29 -20.92 -13.18
CA LEU A 257 0.08 -20.99 -11.77
C LEU A 257 0.25 -22.43 -11.32
N MET A 258 1.12 -22.64 -10.36
CA MET A 258 1.24 -23.94 -9.70
C MET A 258 0.01 -24.20 -8.81
N VAL A 259 -0.53 -25.40 -8.90
CA VAL A 259 -1.70 -25.82 -8.12
C VAL A 259 -1.30 -26.13 -6.68
N ARG A 260 -1.99 -25.51 -5.73
CA ARG A 260 -1.88 -25.81 -4.30
C ARG A 260 -3.22 -26.32 -3.78
N ARG A 261 -3.22 -27.50 -3.14
CA ARG A 261 -4.40 -27.96 -2.40
C ARG A 261 -4.51 -27.18 -1.08
N ASP A 262 -5.68 -26.61 -0.87
CA ASP A 262 -6.04 -25.93 0.37
C ASP A 262 -7.53 -26.14 0.67
N ASP A 263 -7.82 -27.08 1.57
CA ASP A 263 -9.19 -27.40 1.94
C ASP A 263 -9.86 -26.29 2.80
N GLY A 264 -9.15 -25.24 3.15
CA GLY A 264 -9.68 -23.99 3.71
C GLY A 264 -10.25 -23.04 2.65
N THR A 265 -9.87 -23.21 1.38
CA THR A 265 -10.50 -22.48 0.26
C THR A 265 -11.89 -23.08 -0.03
N PRO A 266 -12.98 -22.29 -0.01
CA PRO A 266 -14.33 -22.81 -0.24
C PRO A 266 -14.47 -23.49 -1.61
N PRO A 267 -15.18 -24.63 -1.71
CA PRO A 267 -15.48 -25.24 -3.00
C PRO A 267 -16.14 -24.25 -3.97
N GLY A 268 -15.73 -24.32 -5.26
CA GLY A 268 -16.15 -23.36 -6.28
C GLY A 268 -15.38 -22.05 -6.27
N SER A 269 -14.38 -21.91 -5.41
CA SER A 269 -13.51 -20.73 -5.34
C SER A 269 -12.05 -21.07 -5.58
N VAL A 270 -11.27 -20.07 -6.01
CA VAL A 270 -9.82 -20.14 -6.10
C VAL A 270 -9.20 -18.93 -5.43
N PHE A 271 -8.06 -19.12 -4.78
CA PHE A 271 -7.29 -18.03 -4.17
C PHE A 271 -5.96 -17.86 -4.90
N ILE A 272 -5.64 -16.61 -5.30
CA ILE A 272 -4.37 -16.24 -5.93
C ILE A 272 -3.75 -15.08 -5.16
N PRO A 273 -2.50 -15.22 -4.65
CA PRO A 273 -1.77 -14.11 -4.07
C PRO A 273 -1.34 -13.11 -5.15
N PHE A 274 -1.44 -11.82 -4.87
CA PHE A 274 -1.15 -10.77 -5.86
C PHE A 274 0.32 -10.30 -5.85
N ALA A 275 1.22 -11.02 -5.18
CA ALA A 275 2.62 -10.62 -5.02
C ALA A 275 3.52 -10.98 -6.22
N TYR A 276 3.03 -11.72 -7.19
CA TYR A 276 3.84 -12.31 -8.26
C TYR A 276 3.59 -11.62 -9.60
N ARG A 277 4.60 -10.92 -10.10
CA ARG A 277 4.52 -10.23 -11.40
C ARG A 277 4.43 -11.19 -12.58
N GLU A 278 4.98 -12.41 -12.41
CA GLU A 278 5.03 -13.48 -13.41
C GLU A 278 3.63 -14.04 -13.72
N ALA A 279 2.73 -13.95 -12.74
CA ALA A 279 1.34 -14.36 -12.85
C ALA A 279 0.47 -13.36 -12.07
N ALA A 280 0.48 -12.10 -12.51
CA ALA A 280 -0.18 -11.02 -11.81
C ALA A 280 -1.69 -11.24 -11.71
N ALA A 281 -2.19 -11.49 -10.50
CA ALA A 281 -3.60 -11.80 -10.22
C ALA A 281 -4.57 -10.74 -10.79
N ASN A 282 -4.15 -9.47 -10.82
CA ASN A 282 -4.97 -8.37 -11.31
C ASN A 282 -5.12 -8.32 -12.84
N LEU A 283 -4.44 -9.17 -13.59
CA LEU A 283 -4.79 -9.44 -15.00
C LEU A 283 -6.19 -10.06 -15.14
N LEU A 284 -6.69 -10.66 -14.06
CA LEU A 284 -7.97 -11.36 -14.01
C LEU A 284 -9.11 -10.53 -13.42
N THR A 285 -8.79 -9.54 -12.55
CA THR A 285 -9.79 -8.80 -11.79
C THR A 285 -10.58 -7.79 -12.63
N ASN A 286 -11.84 -7.55 -12.24
CA ASN A 286 -12.71 -6.61 -12.95
C ASN A 286 -12.41 -5.15 -12.55
N ALA A 287 -12.84 -4.21 -13.40
CA ALA A 287 -12.64 -2.78 -13.21
C ALA A 287 -13.72 -2.11 -12.36
N ALA A 288 -14.66 -2.87 -11.79
CA ALA A 288 -15.76 -2.31 -11.01
C ALA A 288 -15.26 -1.59 -9.75
N LEU A 289 -15.81 -0.43 -9.51
CA LEU A 289 -15.48 0.44 -8.38
C LEU A 289 -16.74 0.77 -7.60
N ASP A 290 -16.66 0.81 -6.27
CA ASP A 290 -17.77 1.33 -5.50
C ASP A 290 -18.05 2.80 -5.89
N PRO A 291 -19.35 3.23 -5.86
CA PRO A 291 -19.74 4.53 -6.40
C PRO A 291 -19.21 5.71 -5.58
N PHE A 292 -18.86 5.52 -4.31
CA PHE A 292 -18.45 6.58 -3.40
C PHE A 292 -16.94 6.65 -3.21
N GLY A 293 -16.34 5.60 -2.63
CA GLY A 293 -14.92 5.53 -2.30
C GLY A 293 -14.02 5.09 -3.45
N LYS A 294 -14.63 4.66 -4.57
CA LYS A 294 -13.89 4.13 -5.74
C LYS A 294 -12.97 2.95 -5.39
N ILE A 295 -13.41 2.14 -4.42
CA ILE A 295 -12.69 0.94 -4.00
C ILE A 295 -12.90 -0.16 -5.04
N PRO A 296 -11.84 -0.77 -5.59
CA PRO A 296 -11.95 -1.84 -6.57
C PRO A 296 -12.48 -3.15 -5.98
N GLU A 297 -13.19 -3.91 -6.80
CA GLU A 297 -13.75 -5.22 -6.44
C GLU A 297 -12.72 -6.34 -6.64
N PHE A 298 -11.59 -6.27 -5.95
CA PHE A 298 -10.48 -7.21 -6.07
C PHE A 298 -10.76 -8.63 -5.60
N LYS A 299 -11.77 -8.81 -4.73
CA LYS A 299 -11.98 -10.05 -3.99
C LYS A 299 -13.04 -10.95 -4.62
N TYR A 300 -13.60 -10.56 -5.74
CA TYR A 300 -14.66 -11.31 -6.38
C TYR A 300 -14.67 -11.12 -7.90
N CYS A 301 -14.21 -12.11 -8.64
CA CYS A 301 -14.27 -12.14 -10.09
C CYS A 301 -14.64 -13.54 -10.57
N ALA A 302 -15.32 -13.65 -11.70
CA ALA A 302 -15.63 -14.93 -12.30
C ALA A 302 -14.45 -15.45 -13.15
N VAL A 303 -14.04 -16.69 -12.90
CA VAL A 303 -12.94 -17.35 -13.61
C VAL A 303 -13.28 -18.77 -14.00
N ARG A 304 -12.54 -19.30 -14.99
CA ARG A 304 -12.45 -20.74 -15.26
C ARG A 304 -11.03 -21.23 -15.04
N VAL A 305 -10.89 -22.49 -14.65
CA VAL A 305 -9.62 -23.14 -14.39
C VAL A 305 -9.53 -24.41 -15.22
N ALA A 306 -8.39 -24.62 -15.84
CA ALA A 306 -8.13 -25.82 -16.66
C ALA A 306 -6.67 -26.28 -16.44
N PRO A 307 -6.37 -27.57 -16.63
CA PRO A 307 -5.01 -28.07 -16.76
C PRO A 307 -4.26 -27.37 -17.92
N VAL A 308 -2.95 -27.21 -17.77
CA VAL A 308 -2.04 -26.75 -18.84
C VAL A 308 -1.44 -27.93 -19.55
#